data_6b3df3a755cd970c43fc7c6b7faf6b4c
#
_entry.id   6b3df3a755cd970c43fc7c6b7faf6b4c
#
_cell.length_a   1.000
_cell.length_b   1.000
_cell.length_c   1.000
_cell.angle_alpha   90.00
_cell.angle_beta   90.00
_cell.angle_gamma   90.00
#
_symmetry.space_group_name_H-M   'P 1'
#
loop_
_entity.id
_entity.type
_entity.pdbx_description
1 polymer ?
#
loop_
_entity_poly.entity_id
_entity_poly.type
_entity_poly.pdbx_seq_one_letter_code
_entity_poly.pdbx_strand_id
1 'polypeptide(L)'
;MLENIFHLKENHTDVKTEIMAGITTFMTMAYILAVNPNILSASGMDSEAVLIATALASFVGTALMALLANYPFALAPGMGLNAYFSYTVVLTMGYSWQLALMAVFVEGIIFIVLSLTNVREGIFHAIPMTLKSAVSVGIGLFVAFVGLQNAKLIVNSDSTLVTYQHFKGETFSSVGMGAILALLGIVITAILLVKKVKGGILYGILITWVLGILCEIAGIYVPNPDAGMYSVIPTAFVSFDFSALGKTFGQVFKTDFSGVGILNFFAVMFSFLFVDLFDTLGTLIGVASKADMLDEDGKLPHIKGALMADSIATCAGAVLGTSTTTTFVESASGVTEGGRTGLTAMTTGILFLLATIFSPLFLTIPSFATAPALIIVGFYMMGSAVKIDFNDPSEGIPAFLTILAMPTAYSISEGIAIGVISWTLINLVTGKAKEKKISPLMYVLTVLFILKYVFL
;
A
#
# COMPACT_ATOMS: atom_id res chain seq x y z
N MET A 1 6.81 -32.63 -11.21
CA MET A 1 7.45 -31.74 -10.19
C MET A 1 6.47 -30.65 -9.73
N LEU A 2 5.98 -29.79 -10.63
CA LEU A 2 5.04 -28.72 -10.27
C LEU A 2 3.74 -29.24 -9.63
N GLU A 3 3.20 -30.37 -10.13
CA GLU A 3 2.02 -31.04 -9.55
C GLU A 3 2.22 -31.40 -8.07
N ASN A 4 3.41 -31.92 -7.72
CA ASN A 4 3.69 -32.36 -6.34
C ASN A 4 3.90 -31.19 -5.36
N ILE A 5 4.20 -29.99 -5.87
CA ILE A 5 4.44 -28.80 -5.06
C ILE A 5 3.14 -28.00 -4.91
N PHE A 6 2.40 -27.82 -6.02
CA PHE A 6 1.27 -26.90 -6.06
C PHE A 6 -0.11 -27.58 -6.09
N HIS A 7 -0.15 -28.93 -6.18
CA HIS A 7 -1.42 -29.71 -6.14
C HIS A 7 -2.45 -29.24 -7.18
N LEU A 8 -2.00 -29.05 -8.44
CA LEU A 8 -2.80 -28.43 -9.50
C LEU A 8 -4.10 -29.18 -9.75
N LYS A 9 -4.06 -30.52 -9.81
CA LYS A 9 -5.24 -31.35 -10.08
C LYS A 9 -6.26 -31.29 -8.95
N GLU A 10 -5.81 -31.25 -7.70
CA GLU A 10 -6.66 -31.11 -6.53
C GLU A 10 -7.38 -29.76 -6.51
N ASN A 11 -6.71 -28.71 -7.04
CA ASN A 11 -7.27 -27.37 -7.17
C ASN A 11 -7.95 -27.11 -8.51
N HIS A 12 -8.24 -28.16 -9.29
CA HIS A 12 -8.96 -28.08 -10.58
C HIS A 12 -8.37 -27.07 -11.57
N THR A 13 -7.03 -27.00 -11.67
CA THR A 13 -6.30 -26.08 -12.53
C THR A 13 -5.18 -26.79 -13.29
N ASP A 14 -4.50 -26.09 -14.18
CA ASP A 14 -3.37 -26.57 -14.97
C ASP A 14 -2.25 -25.51 -15.06
N VAL A 15 -1.03 -25.97 -15.45
CA VAL A 15 0.16 -25.12 -15.51
C VAL A 15 -0.03 -23.90 -16.41
N LYS A 16 -0.74 -24.02 -17.53
CA LYS A 16 -0.95 -22.92 -18.47
C LYS A 16 -1.85 -21.85 -17.87
N THR A 17 -2.94 -22.25 -17.24
CA THR A 17 -3.89 -21.36 -16.55
C THR A 17 -3.19 -20.61 -15.43
N GLU A 18 -2.41 -21.30 -14.59
CA GLU A 18 -1.68 -20.71 -13.48
C GLU A 18 -0.62 -19.68 -13.95
N ILE A 19 0.15 -19.99 -15.01
CA ILE A 19 1.14 -19.05 -15.57
C ILE A 19 0.43 -17.83 -16.16
N MET A 20 -0.67 -18.00 -16.90
CA MET A 20 -1.41 -16.87 -17.45
C MET A 20 -2.03 -16.00 -16.36
N ALA A 21 -2.56 -16.61 -15.31
CA ALA A 21 -3.05 -15.92 -14.12
C ALA A 21 -1.93 -15.12 -13.43
N GLY A 22 -0.74 -15.70 -13.29
CA GLY A 22 0.43 -15.02 -12.70
C GLY A 22 0.90 -13.83 -13.54
N ILE A 23 0.93 -13.95 -14.86
CA ILE A 23 1.22 -12.83 -15.76
C ILE A 23 0.16 -11.73 -15.59
N THR A 24 -1.12 -12.08 -15.53
CA THR A 24 -2.21 -11.12 -15.33
C THR A 24 -2.07 -10.39 -13.99
N THR A 25 -1.77 -11.11 -12.90
CA THR A 25 -1.51 -10.51 -11.59
C THR A 25 -0.32 -9.55 -11.65
N PHE A 26 0.80 -9.97 -12.24
CA PHE A 26 1.96 -9.09 -12.41
C PHE A 26 1.60 -7.81 -13.17
N MET A 27 0.92 -7.92 -14.30
CA MET A 27 0.52 -6.74 -15.09
C MET A 27 -0.36 -5.76 -14.33
N THR A 28 -1.19 -6.25 -13.42
CA THR A 28 -2.03 -5.37 -12.59
C THR A 28 -1.28 -4.76 -11.41
N MET A 29 -0.17 -5.38 -10.97
CA MET A 29 0.64 -4.95 -9.83
C MET A 29 1.93 -4.21 -10.22
N ALA A 30 2.42 -4.35 -11.45
CA ALA A 30 3.75 -3.86 -11.87
C ALA A 30 3.92 -2.33 -11.71
N TYR A 31 2.82 -1.60 -11.60
CA TYR A 31 2.85 -0.17 -11.32
C TYR A 31 3.56 0.17 -9.99
N ILE A 32 3.63 -0.77 -9.03
CA ILE A 32 4.32 -0.56 -7.76
C ILE A 32 5.82 -0.29 -7.96
N LEU A 33 6.43 -0.83 -9.01
CA LEU A 33 7.83 -0.61 -9.36
C LEU A 33 8.13 0.84 -9.73
N ALA A 34 7.14 1.60 -10.19
CA ALA A 34 7.27 3.03 -10.45
C ALA A 34 6.79 3.86 -9.26
N VAL A 35 5.70 3.44 -8.61
CA VAL A 35 5.04 4.22 -7.56
C VAL A 35 5.80 4.15 -6.24
N ASN A 36 6.29 2.98 -5.82
CA ASN A 36 6.97 2.85 -4.53
C ASN A 36 8.28 3.63 -4.44
N PRO A 37 9.19 3.59 -5.46
CA PRO A 37 10.35 4.47 -5.47
C PRO A 37 10.00 5.95 -5.40
N ASN A 38 8.96 6.40 -6.08
CA ASN A 38 8.49 7.79 -6.01
C ASN A 38 8.04 8.20 -4.60
N ILE A 39 7.36 7.31 -3.87
CA ILE A 39 6.88 7.59 -2.51
C ILE A 39 8.05 7.56 -1.52
N LEU A 40 8.86 6.50 -1.54
CA LEU A 40 9.91 6.32 -0.54
C LEU A 40 11.10 7.25 -0.76
N SER A 41 11.39 7.67 -2.00
CA SER A 41 12.44 8.66 -2.26
C SER A 41 12.15 10.04 -1.64
N ALA A 42 10.88 10.37 -1.42
CA ALA A 42 10.51 11.58 -0.67
C ALA A 42 11.09 11.60 0.75
N SER A 43 11.35 10.42 1.35
CA SER A 43 12.02 10.28 2.65
C SER A 43 13.55 10.41 2.61
N GLY A 44 14.14 10.67 1.43
CA GLY A 44 15.59 10.74 1.22
C GLY A 44 16.25 9.40 0.88
N MET A 45 15.47 8.34 0.65
CA MET A 45 15.99 7.05 0.17
C MET A 45 16.37 7.14 -1.32
N ASP A 46 17.39 6.39 -1.73
CA ASP A 46 17.78 6.31 -3.13
C ASP A 46 16.73 5.56 -3.96
N SER A 47 16.19 6.20 -4.99
CA SER A 47 15.07 5.69 -5.80
C SER A 47 15.41 4.36 -6.49
N GLU A 48 16.63 4.19 -6.99
CA GLU A 48 17.06 2.95 -7.65
C GLU A 48 17.19 1.81 -6.64
N ALA A 49 17.79 2.08 -5.48
CA ALA A 49 17.88 1.11 -4.39
C ALA A 49 16.49 0.66 -3.94
N VAL A 50 15.53 1.59 -3.78
CA VAL A 50 14.15 1.30 -3.40
C VAL A 50 13.45 0.48 -4.48
N LEU A 51 13.65 0.76 -5.78
CA LEU A 51 13.07 -0.02 -6.87
C LEU A 51 13.54 -1.49 -6.80
N ILE A 52 14.85 -1.70 -6.68
CA ILE A 52 15.43 -3.05 -6.59
C ILE A 52 14.93 -3.75 -5.32
N ALA A 53 14.93 -3.05 -4.17
CA ALA A 53 14.40 -3.57 -2.90
C ALA A 53 12.92 -3.94 -3.03
N THR A 54 12.10 -3.12 -3.69
CA THR A 54 10.67 -3.38 -3.94
C THR A 54 10.46 -4.65 -4.75
N ALA A 55 11.19 -4.79 -5.86
CA ALA A 55 11.07 -5.97 -6.72
C ALA A 55 11.53 -7.26 -6.01
N LEU A 56 12.64 -7.20 -5.27
CA LEU A 56 13.14 -8.33 -4.48
C LEU A 56 12.22 -8.70 -3.32
N ALA A 57 11.71 -7.72 -2.58
CA ALA A 57 10.76 -7.96 -1.49
C ALA A 57 9.46 -8.56 -2.01
N SER A 58 8.95 -8.07 -3.15
CA SER A 58 7.78 -8.62 -3.84
C SER A 58 8.03 -10.07 -4.29
N PHE A 59 9.21 -10.37 -4.84
CA PHE A 59 9.59 -11.74 -5.20
C PHE A 59 9.62 -12.64 -3.98
N VAL A 60 10.35 -12.24 -2.92
CA VAL A 60 10.51 -13.03 -1.70
C VAL A 60 9.16 -13.29 -1.04
N GLY A 61 8.35 -12.25 -0.83
CA GLY A 61 7.04 -12.36 -0.20
C GLY A 61 6.08 -13.24 -1.00
N THR A 62 6.02 -13.03 -2.31
CA THR A 62 5.15 -13.80 -3.20
C THR A 62 5.61 -15.25 -3.33
N ALA A 63 6.91 -15.52 -3.36
CA ALA A 63 7.44 -16.89 -3.34
C ALA A 63 7.14 -17.60 -2.01
N LEU A 64 7.24 -16.90 -0.87
CA LEU A 64 6.85 -17.45 0.43
C LEU A 64 5.35 -17.75 0.48
N MET A 65 4.49 -16.88 -0.06
CA MET A 65 3.05 -17.15 -0.18
C MET A 65 2.79 -18.41 -1.01
N ALA A 66 3.49 -18.56 -2.13
CA ALA A 66 3.39 -19.72 -3.00
C ALA A 66 3.78 -21.03 -2.27
N LEU A 67 4.85 -21.00 -1.45
CA LEU A 67 5.42 -22.19 -0.83
C LEU A 67 4.80 -22.53 0.53
N LEU A 68 4.44 -21.53 1.34
CA LEU A 68 3.91 -21.74 2.70
C LEU A 68 2.39 -21.90 2.74
N ALA A 69 1.68 -21.24 1.83
CA ALA A 69 0.22 -21.23 1.80
C ALA A 69 -0.38 -21.89 0.55
N ASN A 70 0.39 -22.04 -0.52
CA ASN A 70 -0.07 -22.50 -1.83
C ASN A 70 -1.22 -21.65 -2.38
N TYR A 71 -1.22 -20.32 -2.13
CA TYR A 71 -2.24 -19.40 -2.61
C TYR A 71 -1.79 -18.61 -3.84
N PRO A 72 -2.72 -18.25 -4.74
CA PRO A 72 -2.45 -17.44 -5.94
C PRO A 72 -2.31 -15.95 -5.64
N PHE A 73 -1.91 -15.59 -4.42
CA PHE A 73 -1.84 -14.20 -3.97
C PHE A 73 -0.43 -13.67 -4.05
N ALA A 74 -0.27 -12.47 -4.58
CA ALA A 74 1.01 -11.80 -4.68
C ALA A 74 1.16 -10.71 -3.62
N LEU A 75 2.39 -10.51 -3.16
CA LEU A 75 2.77 -9.54 -2.15
C LEU A 75 3.67 -8.46 -2.76
N ALA A 76 3.51 -7.25 -2.28
CA ALA A 76 4.40 -6.13 -2.58
C ALA A 76 4.32 -5.08 -1.45
N PRO A 77 5.21 -4.06 -1.42
CA PRO A 77 5.13 -2.98 -0.44
C PRO A 77 3.79 -2.23 -0.50
N GLY A 78 3.07 -2.20 0.63
CA GLY A 78 1.71 -1.68 0.74
C GLY A 78 1.63 -0.16 0.58
N MET A 79 0.76 0.33 -0.31
CA MET A 79 0.67 1.76 -0.67
C MET A 79 0.40 2.68 0.52
N GLY A 80 -0.56 2.32 1.38
CA GLY A 80 -0.88 3.11 2.56
C GLY A 80 0.28 3.14 3.56
N LEU A 81 0.95 2.02 3.74
CA LEU A 81 2.12 1.88 4.61
C LEU A 81 3.33 2.63 4.06
N ASN A 82 3.54 2.63 2.73
CA ASN A 82 4.58 3.42 2.07
C ASN A 82 4.37 4.93 2.30
N ALA A 83 3.12 5.39 2.16
CA ALA A 83 2.77 6.78 2.39
C ALA A 83 2.92 7.17 3.87
N TYR A 84 2.49 6.31 4.80
CA TYR A 84 2.70 6.49 6.23
C TYR A 84 4.19 6.57 6.57
N PHE A 85 5.00 5.65 6.01
CA PHE A 85 6.46 5.63 6.16
C PHE A 85 7.09 6.98 5.78
N SER A 86 6.86 7.42 4.54
CA SER A 86 7.56 8.60 3.99
C SER A 86 6.99 9.90 4.53
N TYR A 87 5.67 10.08 4.41
CA TYR A 87 5.07 11.38 4.67
C TYR A 87 4.80 11.61 6.16
N THR A 88 4.32 10.59 6.89
CA THR A 88 4.03 10.76 8.31
C THR A 88 5.28 10.59 9.15
N VAL A 89 5.94 9.41 9.08
CA VAL A 89 7.03 9.08 9.99
C VAL A 89 8.29 9.91 9.68
N VAL A 90 8.69 9.99 8.41
CA VAL A 90 9.94 10.68 8.08
C VAL A 90 9.72 12.19 7.93
N LEU A 91 8.79 12.63 7.06
CA LEU A 91 8.66 14.05 6.75
C LEU A 91 7.92 14.85 7.82
N THR A 92 6.86 14.31 8.42
CA THR A 92 6.08 15.04 9.43
C THR A 92 6.65 14.91 10.83
N MET A 93 7.00 13.67 11.26
CA MET A 93 7.57 13.44 12.59
C MET A 93 9.07 13.73 12.66
N GLY A 94 9.76 13.89 11.50
CA GLY A 94 11.17 14.22 11.42
C GLY A 94 12.11 13.06 11.76
N TYR A 95 11.64 11.82 11.72
CA TYR A 95 12.47 10.65 12.00
C TYR A 95 13.27 10.21 10.77
N SER A 96 14.42 9.58 11.00
CA SER A 96 15.20 9.00 9.92
C SER A 96 14.45 7.84 9.25
N TRP A 97 14.66 7.65 7.94
CA TRP A 97 14.07 6.51 7.24
C TRP A 97 14.60 5.16 7.75
N GLN A 98 15.81 5.13 8.32
CA GLN A 98 16.36 3.95 8.98
C GLN A 98 15.53 3.57 10.21
N LEU A 99 15.08 4.57 10.99
CA LEU A 99 14.19 4.32 12.13
C LEU A 99 12.83 3.79 11.67
N ALA A 100 12.30 4.32 10.58
CA ALA A 100 11.06 3.82 10.01
C ALA A 100 11.22 2.36 9.52
N LEU A 101 12.36 2.00 8.88
CA LEU A 101 12.68 0.61 8.53
C LEU A 101 12.78 -0.29 9.76
N MET A 102 13.39 0.20 10.86
CA MET A 102 13.47 -0.55 12.10
C MET A 102 12.08 -0.79 12.71
N ALA A 103 11.19 0.19 12.64
CA ALA A 103 9.81 0.02 13.11
C ALA A 103 9.07 -1.07 12.30
N VAL A 104 9.23 -1.07 10.97
CA VAL A 104 8.70 -2.10 10.06
C VAL A 104 9.31 -3.47 10.35
N PHE A 105 10.62 -3.54 10.60
CA PHE A 105 11.29 -4.81 10.92
C PHE A 105 10.80 -5.41 12.24
N VAL A 106 10.66 -4.58 13.29
CA VAL A 106 10.15 -5.01 14.61
C VAL A 106 8.68 -5.42 14.51
N GLU A 107 7.87 -4.69 13.74
CA GLU A 107 6.50 -5.05 13.39
C GLU A 107 6.43 -6.45 12.78
N GLY A 108 7.25 -6.72 11.74
CA GLY A 108 7.32 -8.02 11.09
C GLY A 108 7.67 -9.15 12.07
N ILE A 109 8.63 -8.94 12.98
CA ILE A 109 8.97 -9.92 14.03
C ILE A 109 7.78 -10.18 14.95
N ILE A 110 7.08 -9.12 15.39
CA ILE A 110 5.90 -9.27 16.24
C ILE A 110 4.83 -10.06 15.49
N PHE A 111 4.62 -9.79 14.21
CA PHE A 111 3.65 -10.53 13.41
C PHE A 111 4.01 -12.00 13.20
N ILE A 112 5.30 -12.34 13.07
CA ILE A 112 5.75 -13.74 13.07
C ILE A 112 5.29 -14.43 14.36
N VAL A 113 5.54 -13.83 15.52
CA VAL A 113 5.15 -14.38 16.83
C VAL A 113 3.61 -14.50 16.95
N LEU A 114 2.88 -13.46 16.54
CA LEU A 114 1.41 -13.47 16.59
C LEU A 114 0.79 -14.49 15.63
N SER A 115 1.39 -14.71 14.46
CA SER A 115 0.93 -15.68 13.46
C SER A 115 1.12 -17.14 13.93
N LEU A 116 2.18 -17.40 14.72
CA LEU A 116 2.39 -18.72 15.35
C LEU A 116 1.31 -19.05 16.38
N THR A 117 0.76 -18.05 17.05
CA THR A 117 -0.15 -18.20 18.21
C THR A 117 -1.63 -18.00 17.89
N ASN A 118 -2.04 -17.76 16.64
CA ASN A 118 -3.40 -17.36 16.22
C ASN A 118 -3.92 -16.05 16.83
N VAL A 119 -3.10 -15.31 17.54
CA VAL A 119 -3.50 -14.07 18.20
C VAL A 119 -3.81 -12.98 17.17
N ARG A 120 -3.08 -12.95 16.03
CA ARG A 120 -3.31 -12.00 14.93
C ARG A 120 -4.75 -12.05 14.41
N GLU A 121 -5.27 -13.26 14.17
CA GLU A 121 -6.65 -13.47 13.75
C GLU A 121 -7.65 -13.07 14.86
N GLY A 122 -7.34 -13.42 16.11
CA GLY A 122 -8.14 -13.01 17.28
C GLY A 122 -8.25 -11.49 17.44
N ILE A 123 -7.15 -10.75 17.24
CA ILE A 123 -7.15 -9.27 17.28
C ILE A 123 -8.03 -8.72 16.16
N PHE A 124 -7.91 -9.25 14.94
CA PHE A 124 -8.74 -8.81 13.82
C PHE A 124 -10.23 -9.01 14.12
N HIS A 125 -10.64 -10.16 14.66
CA HIS A 125 -12.04 -10.42 15.00
C HIS A 125 -12.57 -9.56 16.15
N ALA A 126 -11.69 -9.12 17.05
CA ALA A 126 -12.06 -8.28 18.19
C ALA A 126 -12.44 -6.83 17.84
N ILE A 127 -12.04 -6.37 16.64
CA ILE A 127 -12.29 -5.01 16.18
C ILE A 127 -13.60 -4.96 15.36
N PRO A 128 -14.50 -3.97 15.61
CA PRO A 128 -15.75 -3.84 14.88
C PRO A 128 -15.59 -3.70 13.38
N MET A 129 -16.50 -4.33 12.61
CA MET A 129 -16.47 -4.28 11.14
C MET A 129 -16.53 -2.85 10.61
N THR A 130 -17.31 -1.99 11.26
CA THR A 130 -17.42 -0.56 10.95
C THR A 130 -16.06 0.12 10.96
N LEU A 131 -15.26 -0.08 12.02
CA LEU A 131 -13.93 0.52 12.12
C LEU A 131 -12.97 -0.06 11.10
N LYS A 132 -12.99 -1.38 10.83
CA LYS A 132 -12.19 -2.01 9.77
C LYS A 132 -12.49 -1.37 8.42
N SER A 133 -13.77 -1.22 8.10
CA SER A 133 -14.21 -0.62 6.84
C SER A 133 -13.84 0.87 6.76
N ALA A 134 -14.00 1.61 7.87
CA ALA A 134 -13.63 3.02 7.94
C ALA A 134 -12.12 3.24 7.79
N VAL A 135 -11.29 2.37 8.37
CA VAL A 135 -9.83 2.42 8.20
C VAL A 135 -9.46 2.21 6.73
N SER A 136 -10.03 1.18 6.07
CA SER A 136 -9.79 0.96 4.64
C SER A 136 -10.17 2.17 3.79
N VAL A 137 -11.34 2.74 4.01
CA VAL A 137 -11.81 3.94 3.30
C VAL A 137 -10.91 5.15 3.57
N GLY A 138 -10.54 5.36 4.83
CA GLY A 138 -9.67 6.47 5.25
C GLY A 138 -8.27 6.38 4.62
N ILE A 139 -7.66 5.18 4.61
CA ILE A 139 -6.39 4.92 3.91
C ILE A 139 -6.55 5.21 2.42
N GLY A 140 -7.64 4.77 1.79
CA GLY A 140 -7.92 5.03 0.39
C GLY A 140 -7.97 6.52 0.06
N LEU A 141 -8.69 7.32 0.86
CA LEU A 141 -8.73 8.77 0.71
C LEU A 141 -7.38 9.44 0.97
N PHE A 142 -6.62 8.96 1.96
CA PHE A 142 -5.28 9.45 2.24
C PHE A 142 -4.34 9.21 1.05
N VAL A 143 -4.31 8.00 0.50
CA VAL A 143 -3.48 7.65 -0.68
C VAL A 143 -3.90 8.47 -1.90
N ALA A 144 -5.22 8.66 -2.13
CA ALA A 144 -5.71 9.51 -3.21
C ALA A 144 -5.28 10.99 -3.02
N PHE A 145 -5.33 11.49 -1.80
CA PHE A 145 -4.89 12.86 -1.48
C PHE A 145 -3.40 13.05 -1.72
N VAL A 146 -2.56 12.07 -1.31
CA VAL A 146 -1.12 12.04 -1.66
C VAL A 146 -0.94 12.03 -3.18
N GLY A 147 -1.71 11.25 -3.92
CA GLY A 147 -1.69 11.24 -5.38
C GLY A 147 -1.99 12.62 -5.99
N LEU A 148 -3.00 13.33 -5.48
CA LEU A 148 -3.35 14.68 -5.92
C LEU A 148 -2.22 15.69 -5.65
N GLN A 149 -1.51 15.56 -4.53
CA GLN A 149 -0.35 16.41 -4.19
C GLN A 149 0.88 16.09 -5.06
N ASN A 150 1.17 14.80 -5.28
CA ASN A 150 2.28 14.36 -6.14
C ASN A 150 2.07 14.81 -7.59
N ALA A 151 0.83 14.83 -8.08
CA ALA A 151 0.44 15.38 -9.37
C ALA A 151 0.47 16.92 -9.41
N LYS A 152 0.73 17.58 -8.28
CA LYS A 152 0.60 19.05 -8.16
C LYS A 152 -0.80 19.58 -8.53
N LEU A 153 -1.83 18.74 -8.42
CA LEU A 153 -3.24 19.16 -8.59
C LEU A 153 -3.74 19.91 -7.37
N ILE A 154 -3.32 19.47 -6.18
CA ILE A 154 -3.54 20.16 -4.91
C ILE A 154 -2.18 20.61 -4.39
N VAL A 155 -2.09 21.86 -3.99
CA VAL A 155 -0.87 22.50 -3.47
C VAL A 155 -1.15 23.21 -2.16
N ASN A 156 -0.11 23.49 -1.39
CA ASN A 156 -0.23 24.20 -0.11
C ASN A 156 -0.78 25.61 -0.32
N SER A 157 -1.53 26.10 0.66
CA SER A 157 -2.10 27.45 0.69
C SER A 157 -2.11 27.97 2.12
N ASP A 158 -1.50 29.12 2.34
CA ASP A 158 -1.43 29.74 3.67
C ASP A 158 -2.82 30.15 4.20
N SER A 159 -3.77 30.39 3.30
CA SER A 159 -5.12 30.82 3.67
C SER A 159 -6.11 29.68 3.92
N THR A 160 -5.93 28.53 3.25
CA THR A 160 -6.92 27.42 3.25
C THR A 160 -6.29 26.04 3.51
N LEU A 161 -5.02 25.98 3.95
CA LEU A 161 -4.15 24.80 4.08
C LEU A 161 -3.79 24.20 2.73
N VAL A 162 -4.77 23.95 1.86
CA VAL A 162 -4.57 23.44 0.50
C VAL A 162 -5.49 24.18 -0.47
N THR A 163 -5.02 24.29 -1.72
CA THR A 163 -5.79 24.86 -2.83
C THR A 163 -5.52 24.08 -4.11
N TYR A 164 -6.37 24.29 -5.09
CA TYR A 164 -6.13 23.74 -6.42
C TYR A 164 -5.03 24.51 -7.16
N GLN A 165 -4.21 23.81 -7.96
CA GLN A 165 -3.14 24.41 -8.73
C GLN A 165 -3.66 25.45 -9.72
N HIS A 166 -3.07 26.63 -9.74
CA HIS A 166 -3.38 27.63 -10.76
C HIS A 166 -2.63 27.31 -12.07
N PHE A 167 -3.37 27.15 -13.16
CA PHE A 167 -2.82 26.85 -14.49
C PHE A 167 -2.39 28.12 -15.25
N LYS A 168 -1.75 29.07 -14.56
CA LYS A 168 -1.26 30.34 -15.17
C LYS A 168 0.10 30.72 -14.58
N GLY A 169 0.94 31.33 -15.37
CA GLY A 169 2.23 31.89 -14.93
C GLY A 169 3.45 31.18 -15.50
N GLU A 170 4.62 31.55 -15.00
CA GLU A 170 5.93 31.08 -15.50
C GLU A 170 6.17 29.57 -15.37
N THR A 171 5.49 28.91 -14.42
CA THR A 171 5.60 27.46 -14.20
C THR A 171 4.57 26.63 -14.98
N PHE A 172 3.78 27.25 -15.87
CA PHE A 172 2.74 26.55 -16.61
C PHE A 172 3.31 25.40 -17.47
N SER A 173 4.39 25.65 -18.19
CA SER A 173 5.02 24.64 -19.07
C SER A 173 5.67 23.47 -18.34
N SER A 174 5.92 23.58 -17.03
CA SER A 174 6.45 22.51 -16.19
C SER A 174 5.37 21.94 -15.28
N VAL A 175 5.08 22.61 -14.16
CA VAL A 175 4.14 22.13 -13.12
C VAL A 175 2.69 22.09 -13.65
N GLY A 176 2.25 23.14 -14.34
CA GLY A 176 0.90 23.21 -14.89
C GLY A 176 0.64 22.11 -15.93
N MET A 177 1.60 21.88 -16.83
CA MET A 177 1.50 20.85 -17.85
C MET A 177 1.54 19.44 -17.24
N GLY A 178 2.39 19.21 -16.23
CA GLY A 178 2.40 17.96 -15.47
C GLY A 178 1.05 17.67 -14.81
N ALA A 179 0.42 18.69 -14.19
CA ALA A 179 -0.90 18.55 -13.58
C ALA A 179 -2.00 18.23 -14.62
N ILE A 180 -1.95 18.85 -15.80
CA ILE A 180 -2.87 18.53 -16.92
C ILE A 180 -2.67 17.10 -17.39
N LEU A 181 -1.43 16.66 -17.57
CA LEU A 181 -1.12 15.28 -17.94
C LEU A 181 -1.62 14.29 -16.89
N ALA A 182 -1.52 14.61 -15.60
CA ALA A 182 -2.08 13.77 -14.54
C ALA A 182 -3.62 13.67 -14.62
N LEU A 183 -4.33 14.78 -14.88
CA LEU A 183 -5.79 14.75 -15.09
C LEU A 183 -6.17 13.86 -16.28
N LEU A 184 -5.45 13.99 -17.39
CA LEU A 184 -5.65 13.12 -18.55
C LEU A 184 -5.36 11.65 -18.20
N GLY A 185 -4.29 11.41 -17.42
CA GLY A 185 -3.93 10.09 -16.91
C GLY A 185 -5.03 9.45 -16.06
N ILE A 186 -5.69 10.22 -15.19
CA ILE A 186 -6.84 9.73 -14.40
C ILE A 186 -7.97 9.28 -15.34
N VAL A 187 -8.33 10.12 -16.33
CA VAL A 187 -9.40 9.82 -17.28
C VAL A 187 -9.05 8.59 -18.14
N ILE A 188 -7.82 8.53 -18.65
CA ILE A 188 -7.34 7.39 -19.46
C ILE A 188 -7.41 6.10 -18.63
N THR A 189 -6.87 6.12 -17.41
CA THR A 189 -6.91 4.94 -16.52
C THR A 189 -8.34 4.52 -16.22
N ALA A 190 -9.23 5.47 -15.90
CA ALA A 190 -10.64 5.18 -15.67
C ALA A 190 -11.32 4.54 -16.88
N ILE A 191 -11.06 5.04 -18.09
CA ILE A 191 -11.61 4.46 -19.34
C ILE A 191 -11.11 3.01 -19.52
N LEU A 192 -9.82 2.75 -19.29
CA LEU A 192 -9.25 1.40 -19.41
C LEU A 192 -9.92 0.44 -18.42
N LEU A 193 -10.15 0.89 -17.17
CA LEU A 193 -10.81 0.10 -16.14
C LEU A 193 -12.29 -0.16 -16.45
N VAL A 194 -13.02 0.83 -16.91
CA VAL A 194 -14.43 0.67 -17.35
C VAL A 194 -14.52 -0.34 -18.52
N LYS A 195 -13.53 -0.32 -19.42
CA LYS A 195 -13.42 -1.30 -20.51
C LYS A 195 -12.86 -2.66 -20.06
N LYS A 196 -12.60 -2.84 -18.77
CA LYS A 196 -12.04 -4.07 -18.17
C LYS A 196 -10.73 -4.51 -18.81
N VAL A 197 -9.87 -3.55 -19.19
CA VAL A 197 -8.54 -3.85 -19.73
C VAL A 197 -7.66 -4.37 -18.59
N LYS A 198 -7.13 -5.59 -18.75
CA LYS A 198 -6.19 -6.18 -17.80
C LYS A 198 -4.94 -5.33 -17.71
N GLY A 199 -4.49 -5.03 -16.47
CA GLY A 199 -3.36 -4.10 -16.27
C GLY A 199 -3.68 -2.64 -16.59
N GLY A 200 -4.96 -2.24 -16.60
CA GLY A 200 -5.41 -0.89 -16.96
C GLY A 200 -4.71 0.22 -16.20
N ILE A 201 -4.31 0.00 -14.93
CA ILE A 201 -3.53 0.97 -14.15
C ILE A 201 -2.13 1.14 -14.75
N LEU A 202 -1.43 0.05 -15.03
CA LEU A 202 -0.11 0.09 -15.64
C LEU A 202 -0.16 0.76 -17.03
N TYR A 203 -1.10 0.37 -17.87
CA TYR A 203 -1.28 1.01 -19.18
C TYR A 203 -1.64 2.50 -19.05
N GLY A 204 -2.43 2.87 -18.04
CA GLY A 204 -2.73 4.27 -17.74
C GLY A 204 -1.46 5.07 -17.45
N ILE A 205 -0.56 4.54 -16.62
CA ILE A 205 0.74 5.14 -16.33
C ILE A 205 1.57 5.27 -17.60
N LEU A 206 1.72 4.17 -18.37
CA LEU A 206 2.57 4.15 -19.57
C LEU A 206 2.05 5.10 -20.64
N ILE A 207 0.74 5.15 -20.89
CA ILE A 207 0.14 6.07 -21.86
C ILE A 207 0.35 7.52 -21.41
N THR A 208 0.13 7.82 -20.12
CA THR A 208 0.34 9.18 -19.58
C THR A 208 1.80 9.59 -19.69
N TRP A 209 2.73 8.67 -19.43
CA TRP A 209 4.16 8.92 -19.58
C TRP A 209 4.54 9.17 -21.05
N VAL A 210 4.05 8.35 -21.99
CA VAL A 210 4.28 8.56 -23.44
C VAL A 210 3.74 9.91 -23.88
N LEU A 211 2.56 10.32 -23.42
CA LEU A 211 2.04 11.68 -23.67
C LEU A 211 2.96 12.74 -23.11
N GLY A 212 3.54 12.53 -21.92
CA GLY A 212 4.57 13.42 -21.34
C GLY A 212 5.81 13.54 -22.22
N ILE A 213 6.33 12.41 -22.73
CA ILE A 213 7.46 12.40 -23.68
C ILE A 213 7.14 13.18 -24.95
N LEU A 214 5.96 12.98 -25.53
CA LEU A 214 5.52 13.71 -26.71
C LEU A 214 5.42 15.22 -26.44
N CYS A 215 4.91 15.61 -25.28
CA CYS A 215 4.86 17.02 -24.87
C CYS A 215 6.23 17.63 -24.63
N GLU A 216 7.21 16.86 -24.10
CA GLU A 216 8.59 17.32 -23.91
C GLU A 216 9.29 17.52 -25.27
N ILE A 217 9.18 16.58 -26.20
CA ILE A 217 9.73 16.69 -27.56
C ILE A 217 9.11 17.87 -28.29
N ALA A 218 7.81 18.13 -28.11
CA ALA A 218 7.12 19.28 -28.73
C ALA A 218 7.40 20.62 -28.03
N GLY A 219 8.17 20.66 -26.93
CA GLY A 219 8.44 21.86 -26.16
C GLY A 219 7.25 22.40 -25.36
N ILE A 220 6.18 21.62 -25.21
CA ILE A 220 4.98 21.97 -24.44
C ILE A 220 5.21 21.68 -22.95
N TYR A 221 5.84 20.55 -22.61
CA TYR A 221 6.36 20.25 -21.28
C TYR A 221 7.84 20.60 -21.25
N VAL A 222 8.22 21.47 -20.31
CA VAL A 222 9.61 21.89 -20.12
C VAL A 222 10.07 21.43 -18.74
N PRO A 223 11.09 20.56 -18.64
CA PRO A 223 11.64 20.15 -17.36
C PRO A 223 12.08 21.35 -16.51
N ASN A 224 11.77 21.29 -15.21
CA ASN A 224 12.19 22.25 -14.21
C ASN A 224 12.59 21.52 -12.92
N PRO A 225 13.87 21.13 -12.78
CA PRO A 225 14.35 20.38 -11.63
C PRO A 225 14.14 21.10 -10.28
N ASP A 226 14.18 22.42 -10.25
CA ASP A 226 13.95 23.22 -9.03
C ASP A 226 12.51 23.08 -8.52
N ALA A 227 11.57 22.80 -9.44
CA ALA A 227 10.17 22.49 -9.11
C ALA A 227 9.90 20.99 -8.95
N GLY A 228 10.94 20.15 -9.02
CA GLY A 228 10.82 18.67 -8.97
C GLY A 228 10.25 18.05 -10.24
N MET A 229 10.31 18.76 -11.37
CA MET A 229 9.82 18.29 -12.67
C MET A 229 11.02 17.98 -13.58
N TYR A 230 11.33 16.69 -13.70
CA TYR A 230 12.49 16.20 -14.45
C TYR A 230 12.13 15.86 -15.90
N SER A 231 13.17 15.63 -16.74
CA SER A 231 12.98 15.04 -18.07
C SER A 231 12.36 13.65 -17.95
N VAL A 232 11.40 13.38 -18.82
CA VAL A 232 10.65 12.11 -18.84
C VAL A 232 11.11 11.19 -19.96
N ILE A 233 12.16 11.59 -20.71
CA ILE A 233 12.73 10.80 -21.80
C ILE A 233 13.74 9.81 -21.20
N PRO A 234 13.55 8.49 -21.39
CA PRO A 234 14.47 7.49 -20.84
C PRO A 234 15.83 7.55 -21.52
N THR A 235 16.89 7.53 -20.73
CA THR A 235 18.28 7.48 -21.24
C THR A 235 18.81 6.05 -21.37
N ALA A 236 18.20 5.11 -20.66
CA ALA A 236 18.51 3.68 -20.71
C ALA A 236 17.23 2.85 -20.51
N PHE A 237 17.18 1.66 -21.08
CA PHE A 237 16.04 0.74 -20.98
C PHE A 237 16.31 -0.42 -20.02
N VAL A 238 17.55 -0.87 -19.94
CA VAL A 238 17.98 -2.01 -19.15
C VAL A 238 19.25 -1.70 -18.38
N SER A 239 19.37 -2.29 -17.19
CA SER A 239 20.57 -2.29 -16.37
C SER A 239 20.75 -3.65 -15.71
N PHE A 240 21.99 -4.12 -15.63
CA PHE A 240 22.38 -5.29 -14.84
C PHE A 240 23.24 -4.88 -13.63
N ASP A 241 23.26 -3.58 -13.31
CA ASP A 241 23.92 -3.06 -12.12
C ASP A 241 22.94 -3.02 -10.95
N PHE A 242 23.17 -3.83 -9.95
CA PHE A 242 22.38 -3.91 -8.73
C PHE A 242 23.10 -3.28 -7.52
N SER A 243 24.23 -2.60 -7.76
CA SER A 243 25.06 -2.01 -6.69
C SER A 243 24.31 -0.95 -5.86
N ALA A 244 23.33 -0.28 -6.48
CA ALA A 244 22.48 0.68 -5.81
C ALA A 244 21.77 0.11 -4.57
N LEU A 245 21.42 -1.19 -4.58
CA LEU A 245 20.79 -1.87 -3.43
C LEU A 245 21.64 -1.73 -2.15
N GLY A 246 22.97 -1.67 -2.28
CA GLY A 246 23.87 -1.48 -1.12
C GLY A 246 23.61 -0.20 -0.32
N LYS A 247 22.92 0.79 -0.89
CA LYS A 247 22.57 2.05 -0.20
C LYS A 247 21.43 1.85 0.81
N THR A 248 20.57 0.84 0.63
CA THR A 248 19.43 0.57 1.51
C THR A 248 19.53 -0.76 2.24
N PHE A 249 20.20 -1.75 1.64
CA PHE A 249 20.35 -3.08 2.22
C PHE A 249 21.03 -3.03 3.61
N GLY A 250 20.37 -3.64 4.60
CA GLY A 250 20.88 -3.73 5.97
C GLY A 250 20.95 -2.40 6.74
N GLN A 251 20.47 -1.30 6.16
CA GLN A 251 20.47 -0.01 6.84
C GLN A 251 19.52 0.02 8.04
N VAL A 252 18.56 -0.86 8.09
CA VAL A 252 17.69 -1.10 9.26
C VAL A 252 18.49 -1.33 10.53
N PHE A 253 19.66 -2.01 10.45
CA PHE A 253 20.52 -2.29 11.61
C PHE A 253 21.48 -1.14 11.98
N LYS A 254 21.47 -0.05 11.21
CA LYS A 254 22.26 1.17 11.47
C LYS A 254 21.39 2.30 12.01
N THR A 255 20.24 1.97 12.58
CA THR A 255 19.30 2.94 13.14
C THR A 255 19.92 3.64 14.35
N ASP A 256 19.88 4.97 14.33
CA ASP A 256 20.20 5.79 15.47
C ASP A 256 18.93 6.11 16.26
N PHE A 257 18.90 5.72 17.53
CA PHE A 257 17.80 5.99 18.44
C PHE A 257 18.04 7.25 19.30
N SER A 258 19.16 7.97 19.08
CA SER A 258 19.44 9.20 19.82
C SER A 258 18.37 10.25 19.51
N GLY A 259 17.77 10.79 20.56
CA GLY A 259 16.69 11.79 20.43
C GLY A 259 15.29 11.23 20.16
N VAL A 260 15.14 9.90 20.04
CA VAL A 260 13.82 9.28 19.87
C VAL A 260 13.38 8.66 21.20
N GLY A 261 12.29 9.18 21.76
CA GLY A 261 11.69 8.57 22.96
C GLY A 261 11.22 7.14 22.65
N ILE A 262 11.50 6.21 23.56
CA ILE A 262 11.11 4.81 23.40
C ILE A 262 9.58 4.66 23.15
N LEU A 263 8.76 5.48 23.79
CA LEU A 263 7.30 5.50 23.60
C LEU A 263 6.92 5.95 22.19
N ASN A 264 7.63 6.94 21.62
CA ASN A 264 7.40 7.41 20.27
C ASN A 264 7.72 6.32 19.24
N PHE A 265 8.84 5.60 19.43
CA PHE A 265 9.18 4.46 18.58
C PHE A 265 8.10 3.38 18.61
N PHE A 266 7.63 3.00 19.82
CA PHE A 266 6.55 2.03 19.95
C PHE A 266 5.24 2.53 19.34
N ALA A 267 4.91 3.82 19.41
CA ALA A 267 3.72 4.38 18.77
C ALA A 267 3.79 4.30 17.25
N VAL A 268 4.95 4.60 16.65
CA VAL A 268 5.20 4.45 15.20
C VAL A 268 5.09 2.98 14.79
N MET A 269 5.79 2.09 15.46
CA MET A 269 5.78 0.64 15.19
C MET A 269 4.36 0.07 15.32
N PHE A 270 3.63 0.45 16.38
CA PHE A 270 2.26 0.00 16.61
C PHE A 270 1.30 0.50 15.52
N SER A 271 1.54 1.69 14.97
CA SER A 271 0.75 2.21 13.84
C SER A 271 0.98 1.39 12.58
N PHE A 272 2.22 1.03 12.25
CA PHE A 272 2.51 0.10 11.16
C PHE A 272 1.79 -1.23 11.36
N LEU A 273 1.94 -1.83 12.54
CA LEU A 273 1.31 -3.10 12.91
C LEU A 273 -0.22 -3.08 12.75
N PHE A 274 -0.87 -1.99 13.15
CA PHE A 274 -2.32 -1.85 13.02
C PHE A 274 -2.75 -1.71 11.55
N VAL A 275 -2.08 -0.86 10.79
CA VAL A 275 -2.40 -0.65 9.38
C VAL A 275 -2.21 -1.94 8.59
N ASP A 276 -1.08 -2.63 8.78
CA ASP A 276 -0.80 -3.90 8.11
C ASP A 276 -1.78 -5.01 8.50
N LEU A 277 -2.15 -5.09 9.77
CA LEU A 277 -3.16 -6.05 10.23
C LEU A 277 -4.47 -5.94 9.44
N PHE A 278 -4.95 -4.71 9.21
CA PHE A 278 -6.19 -4.47 8.47
C PHE A 278 -6.03 -4.67 6.98
N ASP A 279 -4.91 -4.23 6.43
CA ASP A 279 -4.62 -4.32 5.01
C ASP A 279 -4.47 -5.80 4.59
N THR A 280 -3.61 -6.54 5.28
CA THR A 280 -3.36 -7.95 4.99
C THR A 280 -4.60 -8.82 5.17
N LEU A 281 -5.24 -8.78 6.35
CA LEU A 281 -6.39 -9.66 6.61
C LEU A 281 -7.61 -9.26 5.77
N GLY A 282 -7.83 -7.96 5.57
CA GLY A 282 -8.88 -7.46 4.70
C GLY A 282 -8.71 -7.91 3.26
N THR A 283 -7.49 -7.84 2.76
CA THR A 283 -7.13 -8.24 1.38
C THR A 283 -7.18 -9.76 1.21
N LEU A 284 -6.57 -10.53 2.12
CA LEU A 284 -6.59 -12.00 2.07
C LEU A 284 -8.02 -12.53 2.01
N ILE A 285 -8.90 -12.09 2.92
CA ILE A 285 -10.30 -12.53 2.95
C ILE A 285 -11.06 -12.01 1.71
N GLY A 286 -10.81 -10.76 1.31
CA GLY A 286 -11.47 -10.16 0.15
C GLY A 286 -11.15 -10.85 -1.17
N VAL A 287 -9.88 -11.21 -1.40
CA VAL A 287 -9.44 -11.93 -2.60
C VAL A 287 -9.87 -13.40 -2.54
N ALA A 288 -9.72 -14.05 -1.38
CA ALA A 288 -10.16 -15.43 -1.17
C ALA A 288 -11.67 -15.61 -1.39
N SER A 289 -12.49 -14.64 -0.96
CA SER A 289 -13.94 -14.64 -1.23
C SER A 289 -14.27 -14.58 -2.72
N LYS A 290 -13.50 -13.82 -3.52
CA LYS A 290 -13.67 -13.78 -4.98
C LYS A 290 -13.20 -15.06 -5.67
N ALA A 291 -12.35 -15.82 -5.01
CA ALA A 291 -11.79 -17.08 -5.48
C ALA A 291 -12.61 -18.31 -5.09
N ASP A 292 -13.69 -18.13 -4.31
CA ASP A 292 -14.45 -19.20 -3.67
C ASP A 292 -13.55 -20.13 -2.82
N MET A 293 -12.51 -19.55 -2.16
CA MET A 293 -11.55 -20.27 -1.33
C MET A 293 -11.87 -20.24 0.16
N LEU A 294 -12.95 -19.58 0.56
CA LEU A 294 -13.41 -19.56 1.95
C LEU A 294 -14.19 -20.84 2.26
N ASP A 295 -14.03 -21.34 3.48
CA ASP A 295 -14.83 -22.46 4.00
C ASP A 295 -16.28 -22.04 4.32
N GLU A 296 -17.10 -23.00 4.78
CA GLU A 296 -18.51 -22.76 5.13
C GLU A 296 -18.69 -21.74 6.25
N ASP A 297 -17.69 -21.57 7.11
CA ASP A 297 -17.65 -20.57 8.18
C ASP A 297 -17.15 -19.19 7.71
N GLY A 298 -16.81 -19.04 6.41
CA GLY A 298 -16.24 -17.83 5.84
C GLY A 298 -14.78 -17.60 6.23
N LYS A 299 -14.05 -18.63 6.65
CA LYS A 299 -12.63 -18.57 7.00
C LYS A 299 -11.78 -19.03 5.83
N LEU A 300 -10.56 -18.51 5.74
CA LEU A 300 -9.57 -18.94 4.77
C LEU A 300 -8.79 -20.14 5.32
N PRO A 301 -8.89 -21.36 4.70
CA PRO A 301 -8.06 -22.50 5.07
C PRO A 301 -6.58 -22.14 4.98
N HIS A 302 -5.74 -22.74 5.85
CA HIS A 302 -4.28 -22.48 5.85
C HIS A 302 -3.84 -21.01 6.00
N ILE A 303 -4.70 -20.12 6.54
CA ILE A 303 -4.42 -18.69 6.74
C ILE A 303 -3.09 -18.45 7.47
N LYS A 304 -2.68 -19.35 8.37
CA LYS A 304 -1.39 -19.26 9.08
C LYS A 304 -0.19 -19.19 8.13
N GLY A 305 -0.19 -20.01 7.07
CA GLY A 305 0.87 -20.01 6.06
C GLY A 305 0.93 -18.67 5.34
N ALA A 306 -0.22 -18.10 4.98
CA ALA A 306 -0.32 -16.80 4.32
C ALA A 306 0.15 -15.65 5.24
N LEU A 307 -0.29 -15.65 6.51
CA LEU A 307 0.13 -14.66 7.50
C LEU A 307 1.63 -14.75 7.84
N MET A 308 2.18 -15.97 7.84
CA MET A 308 3.61 -16.19 8.03
C MET A 308 4.41 -15.66 6.84
N ALA A 309 3.96 -15.93 5.61
CA ALA A 309 4.59 -15.41 4.39
C ALA A 309 4.64 -13.87 4.39
N ASP A 310 3.54 -13.23 4.73
CA ASP A 310 3.39 -11.79 4.87
C ASP A 310 4.36 -11.20 5.93
N SER A 311 4.40 -11.79 7.11
CA SER A 311 5.26 -11.33 8.20
C SER A 311 6.76 -11.47 7.88
N ILE A 312 7.17 -12.58 7.25
CA ILE A 312 8.55 -12.79 6.82
C ILE A 312 8.89 -11.82 5.67
N ALA A 313 7.94 -11.59 4.74
CA ALA A 313 8.12 -10.63 3.66
C ALA A 313 8.34 -9.21 4.17
N THR A 314 7.60 -8.79 5.20
CA THR A 314 7.79 -7.51 5.88
C THR A 314 9.18 -7.37 6.48
N CYS A 315 9.67 -8.39 7.21
CA CYS A 315 11.05 -8.40 7.72
C CYS A 315 12.08 -8.33 6.59
N ALA A 316 11.91 -9.13 5.53
CA ALA A 316 12.81 -9.14 4.39
C ALA A 316 12.79 -7.79 3.64
N GLY A 317 11.61 -7.19 3.46
CA GLY A 317 11.44 -5.86 2.86
C GLY A 317 12.20 -4.78 3.62
N ALA A 318 12.06 -4.75 4.96
CA ALA A 318 12.79 -3.81 5.81
C ALA A 318 14.31 -3.98 5.72
N VAL A 319 14.82 -5.23 5.63
CA VAL A 319 16.25 -5.50 5.46
C VAL A 319 16.74 -5.09 4.08
N LEU A 320 15.95 -5.31 3.03
CA LEU A 320 16.25 -4.89 1.66
C LEU A 320 16.20 -3.35 1.51
N GLY A 321 15.39 -2.67 2.31
CA GLY A 321 15.24 -1.22 2.28
C GLY A 321 13.95 -0.77 1.59
N THR A 322 12.86 -1.47 1.84
CA THR A 322 11.50 -1.04 1.49
C THR A 322 10.57 -1.16 2.69
N SER A 323 9.36 -0.62 2.61
CA SER A 323 8.40 -0.64 3.71
C SER A 323 7.70 -2.02 3.84
N THR A 324 6.70 -2.10 4.71
CA THR A 324 5.89 -3.29 4.97
C THR A 324 5.39 -3.91 3.67
N THR A 325 5.69 -5.20 3.48
CA THR A 325 5.30 -5.99 2.31
C THR A 325 4.07 -6.81 2.63
N THR A 326 2.97 -6.56 1.94
CA THR A 326 1.64 -7.12 2.25
C THR A 326 0.95 -7.69 1.02
N THR A 327 -0.12 -8.46 1.21
CA THR A 327 -0.91 -9.07 0.12
C THR A 327 -1.67 -7.99 -0.65
N PHE A 328 -1.61 -8.06 -1.99
CA PHE A 328 -2.24 -7.09 -2.89
C PHE A 328 -3.61 -7.56 -3.39
N VAL A 329 -4.58 -6.63 -3.37
CA VAL A 329 -5.96 -6.87 -3.84
C VAL A 329 -6.02 -7.16 -5.36
N GLU A 330 -5.06 -6.70 -6.12
CA GLU A 330 -4.86 -6.96 -7.54
C GLU A 330 -4.66 -8.45 -7.85
N SER A 331 -4.28 -9.26 -6.86
CA SER A 331 -4.25 -10.73 -6.96
C SER A 331 -5.61 -11.30 -7.41
N ALA A 332 -6.71 -10.59 -7.14
CA ALA A 332 -8.03 -10.94 -7.63
C ALA A 332 -8.09 -11.03 -9.16
N SER A 333 -7.23 -10.33 -9.89
CA SER A 333 -7.18 -10.38 -11.35
C SER A 333 -6.71 -11.73 -11.85
N GLY A 334 -5.63 -12.29 -11.27
CA GLY A 334 -5.16 -13.63 -11.60
C GLY A 334 -6.13 -14.72 -11.16
N VAL A 335 -6.74 -14.54 -9.99
CA VAL A 335 -7.79 -15.44 -9.50
C VAL A 335 -8.97 -15.50 -10.48
N THR A 336 -9.40 -14.37 -11.02
CA THR A 336 -10.48 -14.29 -12.03
C THR A 336 -10.10 -14.98 -13.35
N GLU A 337 -8.80 -15.06 -13.67
CA GLU A 337 -8.28 -15.82 -14.82
C GLU A 337 -8.17 -17.34 -14.56
N GLY A 338 -8.53 -17.79 -13.39
CA GLY A 338 -8.49 -19.20 -13.02
C GLY A 338 -7.28 -19.61 -12.17
N GLY A 339 -6.45 -18.67 -11.71
CA GLY A 339 -5.37 -18.94 -10.74
C GLY A 339 -5.95 -19.47 -9.43
N ARG A 340 -5.41 -20.57 -8.93
CA ARG A 340 -5.92 -21.26 -7.73
C ARG A 340 -4.82 -21.68 -6.78
N THR A 341 -3.57 -21.66 -7.23
CA THR A 341 -2.44 -22.24 -6.48
C THR A 341 -1.26 -21.28 -6.39
N GLY A 342 -0.29 -21.65 -5.58
CA GLY A 342 0.99 -20.91 -5.46
C GLY A 342 1.79 -20.80 -6.76
N LEU A 343 1.48 -21.57 -7.81
CA LEU A 343 2.15 -21.42 -9.10
C LEU A 343 1.84 -20.08 -9.76
N THR A 344 0.62 -19.57 -9.60
CA THR A 344 0.24 -18.20 -10.00
C THR A 344 1.10 -17.16 -9.26
N ALA A 345 1.20 -17.27 -7.94
CA ALA A 345 2.03 -16.40 -7.12
C ALA A 345 3.52 -16.49 -7.51
N MET A 346 4.06 -17.71 -7.64
CA MET A 346 5.45 -17.92 -8.04
C MET A 346 5.77 -17.28 -9.39
N THR A 347 4.86 -17.41 -10.37
CA THR A 347 5.00 -16.77 -11.69
C THR A 347 5.06 -15.26 -11.57
N THR A 348 4.17 -14.66 -10.76
CA THR A 348 4.16 -13.21 -10.48
C THR A 348 5.46 -12.77 -9.82
N GLY A 349 5.94 -13.52 -8.82
CA GLY A 349 7.19 -13.21 -8.12
C GLY A 349 8.40 -13.24 -9.07
N ILE A 350 8.52 -14.25 -9.93
CA ILE A 350 9.60 -14.33 -10.94
C ILE A 350 9.55 -13.13 -11.88
N LEU A 351 8.37 -12.68 -12.29
CA LEU A 351 8.25 -11.50 -13.14
C LEU A 351 8.69 -10.22 -12.42
N PHE A 352 8.42 -10.08 -11.10
CA PHE A 352 8.98 -8.99 -10.31
C PHE A 352 10.51 -9.04 -10.26
N LEU A 353 11.10 -10.22 -10.08
CA LEU A 353 12.55 -10.39 -10.10
C LEU A 353 13.14 -9.98 -11.47
N LEU A 354 12.53 -10.41 -12.56
CA LEU A 354 12.96 -10.04 -13.93
C LEU A 354 12.79 -8.54 -14.21
N ALA A 355 11.80 -7.91 -13.61
CA ALA A 355 11.55 -6.48 -13.78
C ALA A 355 12.67 -5.59 -13.21
N THR A 356 13.54 -6.09 -12.31
CA THR A 356 14.72 -5.35 -11.83
C THR A 356 15.67 -4.95 -12.97
N ILE A 357 15.75 -5.76 -14.03
CA ILE A 357 16.57 -5.47 -15.21
C ILE A 357 16.11 -4.21 -15.94
N PHE A 358 14.82 -3.86 -15.81
CA PHE A 358 14.22 -2.67 -16.42
C PHE A 358 14.17 -1.46 -15.45
N SER A 359 14.98 -1.46 -14.39
CA SER A 359 15.01 -0.38 -13.40
C SER A 359 15.19 1.01 -14.02
N PRO A 360 16.06 1.28 -15.03
CA PRO A 360 16.20 2.61 -15.59
C PRO A 360 14.89 3.12 -16.25
N LEU A 361 14.13 2.19 -16.84
CA LEU A 361 12.86 2.51 -17.47
C LEU A 361 11.83 2.96 -16.43
N PHE A 362 11.66 2.18 -15.35
CA PHE A 362 10.69 2.50 -14.29
C PHE A 362 11.04 3.79 -13.55
N LEU A 363 12.32 4.09 -13.35
CA LEU A 363 12.79 5.29 -12.67
C LEU A 363 12.55 6.58 -13.47
N THR A 364 12.38 6.48 -14.78
CA THR A 364 12.10 7.64 -15.64
C THR A 364 10.61 8.01 -15.63
N ILE A 365 9.74 7.14 -15.10
CA ILE A 365 8.29 7.40 -15.04
C ILE A 365 8.03 8.55 -14.04
N PRO A 366 7.49 9.69 -14.48
CA PRO A 366 7.32 10.86 -13.62
C PRO A 366 6.15 10.72 -12.65
N SER A 367 6.17 11.51 -11.57
CA SER A 367 5.12 11.53 -10.57
C SER A 367 3.73 11.85 -11.13
N PHE A 368 3.61 12.71 -12.14
CA PHE A 368 2.34 13.01 -12.79
C PHE A 368 1.74 11.80 -13.54
N ALA A 369 2.57 10.83 -13.95
CA ALA A 369 2.09 9.61 -14.58
C ALA A 369 1.74 8.53 -13.54
N THR A 370 2.41 8.50 -12.38
CA THR A 370 2.12 7.53 -11.30
C THR A 370 0.99 7.98 -10.38
N ALA A 371 0.77 9.28 -10.21
CA ALA A 371 -0.27 9.84 -9.36
C ALA A 371 -1.70 9.36 -9.70
N PRO A 372 -2.11 9.23 -10.99
CA PRO A 372 -3.39 8.62 -11.35
C PRO A 372 -3.60 7.24 -10.73
N ALA A 373 -2.56 6.41 -10.63
CA ALA A 373 -2.65 5.09 -10.01
C ALA A 373 -3.00 5.18 -8.52
N LEU A 374 -2.35 6.10 -7.77
CA LEU A 374 -2.67 6.32 -6.35
C LEU A 374 -4.13 6.74 -6.15
N ILE A 375 -4.63 7.63 -7.00
CA ILE A 375 -6.01 8.11 -6.95
C ILE A 375 -7.00 6.97 -7.22
N ILE A 376 -6.71 6.14 -8.21
CA ILE A 376 -7.56 4.97 -8.56
C ILE A 376 -7.51 3.88 -7.49
N VAL A 377 -6.34 3.61 -6.90
CA VAL A 377 -6.22 2.69 -5.74
C VAL A 377 -7.06 3.20 -4.58
N GLY A 378 -6.99 4.50 -4.28
CA GLY A 378 -7.86 5.12 -3.28
C GLY A 378 -9.35 4.92 -3.58
N PHE A 379 -9.76 5.06 -4.84
CA PHE A 379 -11.13 4.79 -5.29
C PHE A 379 -11.55 3.33 -5.01
N TYR A 380 -10.70 2.35 -5.29
CA TYR A 380 -11.03 0.95 -5.01
C TYR A 380 -11.23 0.67 -3.52
N MET A 381 -10.44 1.31 -2.66
CA MET A 381 -10.58 1.17 -1.20
C MET A 381 -11.88 1.78 -0.68
N MET A 382 -12.45 2.79 -1.36
CA MET A 382 -13.76 3.37 -1.05
C MET A 382 -14.90 2.34 -1.11
N GLY A 383 -14.76 1.25 -1.84
CA GLY A 383 -15.76 0.18 -1.89
C GLY A 383 -16.10 -0.41 -0.52
N SER A 384 -15.23 -0.30 0.48
CA SER A 384 -15.49 -0.74 1.85
C SER A 384 -16.55 0.14 2.57
N ALA A 385 -16.86 1.33 2.06
CA ALA A 385 -17.84 2.24 2.67
C ALA A 385 -19.26 1.65 2.74
N VAL A 386 -19.62 0.79 1.80
CA VAL A 386 -20.94 0.12 1.77
C VAL A 386 -21.18 -0.81 2.97
N LYS A 387 -20.13 -1.18 3.70
CA LYS A 387 -20.20 -2.02 4.90
C LYS A 387 -20.41 -1.21 6.18
N ILE A 388 -20.44 0.13 6.08
CA ILE A 388 -20.62 1.04 7.22
C ILE A 388 -22.10 1.42 7.30
N ASP A 389 -22.71 1.18 8.46
CA ASP A 389 -24.07 1.68 8.71
C ASP A 389 -24.03 3.15 9.17
N PHE A 390 -24.19 4.06 8.23
CA PHE A 390 -24.30 5.49 8.53
C PHE A 390 -25.64 5.91 9.11
N ASN A 391 -26.66 5.02 9.13
CA ASN A 391 -27.95 5.32 9.75
C ASN A 391 -27.93 5.11 11.26
N ASP A 392 -27.00 4.30 11.80
CA ASP A 392 -26.72 4.24 13.24
C ASP A 392 -25.61 5.25 13.60
N PRO A 393 -25.94 6.38 14.28
CA PRO A 393 -24.95 7.38 14.65
C PRO A 393 -23.81 6.81 15.53
N SER A 394 -24.06 5.74 16.29
CA SER A 394 -23.03 5.12 17.13
C SER A 394 -21.98 4.34 16.34
N GLU A 395 -22.26 4.00 15.08
CA GLU A 395 -21.36 3.41 14.10
C GLU A 395 -20.86 4.47 13.11
N GLY A 396 -21.79 5.25 12.52
CA GLY A 396 -21.49 6.18 11.44
C GLY A 396 -20.60 7.35 11.86
N ILE A 397 -20.78 7.93 13.06
CA ILE A 397 -19.95 9.06 13.52
C ILE A 397 -18.49 8.65 13.72
N PRO A 398 -18.15 7.56 14.44
CA PRO A 398 -16.77 7.10 14.55
C PRO A 398 -16.14 6.75 13.21
N ALA A 399 -16.90 6.11 12.31
CA ALA A 399 -16.44 5.81 10.96
C ALA A 399 -16.11 7.07 10.18
N PHE A 400 -17.00 8.06 10.19
CA PHE A 400 -16.79 9.35 9.54
C PHE A 400 -15.54 10.06 10.08
N LEU A 401 -15.37 10.10 11.40
CA LEU A 401 -14.20 10.73 12.03
C LEU A 401 -12.90 10.01 11.64
N THR A 402 -12.90 8.67 11.59
CA THR A 402 -11.77 7.88 11.13
C THR A 402 -11.38 8.24 9.69
N ILE A 403 -12.38 8.26 8.79
CA ILE A 403 -12.20 8.53 7.37
C ILE A 403 -11.70 9.96 7.14
N LEU A 404 -12.28 10.93 7.84
CA LEU A 404 -11.95 12.35 7.68
C LEU A 404 -10.55 12.66 8.23
N ALA A 405 -10.21 12.11 9.40
CA ALA A 405 -8.96 12.45 10.07
C ALA A 405 -7.72 12.01 9.28
N MET A 406 -7.75 10.88 8.56
CA MET A 406 -6.57 10.37 7.86
C MET A 406 -5.99 11.36 6.83
N PRO A 407 -6.75 11.85 5.85
CA PRO A 407 -6.23 12.82 4.89
C PRO A 407 -6.04 14.21 5.50
N THR A 408 -6.87 14.64 6.45
CA THR A 408 -6.81 16.00 7.01
C THR A 408 -5.70 16.19 8.03
N ALA A 409 -5.41 15.17 8.84
CA ALA A 409 -4.26 15.17 9.74
C ALA A 409 -2.97 14.64 9.09
N TYR A 410 -3.04 14.24 7.81
CA TYR A 410 -1.95 13.60 7.08
C TYR A 410 -1.35 12.38 7.82
N SER A 411 -2.23 11.61 8.51
CA SER A 411 -1.82 10.51 9.37
C SER A 411 -2.90 9.42 9.48
N ILE A 412 -2.54 8.23 9.03
CA ILE A 412 -3.38 7.03 9.17
C ILE A 412 -3.56 6.68 10.66
N SER A 413 -2.48 6.80 11.43
CA SER A 413 -2.46 6.51 12.87
C SER A 413 -3.45 7.38 13.65
N GLU A 414 -3.54 8.68 13.33
CA GLU A 414 -4.50 9.59 13.98
C GLU A 414 -5.94 9.21 13.65
N GLY A 415 -6.23 8.85 12.41
CA GLY A 415 -7.54 8.38 12.01
C GLY A 415 -7.96 7.12 12.76
N ILE A 416 -7.07 6.15 12.92
CA ILE A 416 -7.33 4.92 13.68
C ILE A 416 -7.58 5.27 15.16
N ALA A 417 -6.74 6.11 15.77
CA ALA A 417 -6.85 6.48 17.18
C ALA A 417 -8.20 7.18 17.46
N ILE A 418 -8.56 8.18 16.66
CA ILE A 418 -9.84 8.91 16.79
C ILE A 418 -11.02 7.96 16.61
N GLY A 419 -10.95 7.05 15.64
CA GLY A 419 -11.99 6.05 15.39
C GLY A 419 -12.21 5.11 16.57
N VAL A 420 -11.15 4.53 17.10
CA VAL A 420 -11.21 3.60 18.24
C VAL A 420 -11.73 4.31 19.49
N ILE A 421 -11.20 5.50 19.80
CA ILE A 421 -11.62 6.28 20.97
C ILE A 421 -13.10 6.65 20.84
N SER A 422 -13.50 7.26 19.73
CA SER A 422 -14.87 7.74 19.54
C SER A 422 -15.88 6.58 19.53
N TRP A 423 -15.59 5.48 18.84
CA TRP A 423 -16.47 4.32 18.79
C TRP A 423 -16.68 3.70 20.18
N THR A 424 -15.58 3.50 20.93
CA THR A 424 -15.65 2.90 22.26
C THR A 424 -16.40 3.81 23.24
N LEU A 425 -16.04 5.10 23.27
CA LEU A 425 -16.67 6.05 24.22
C LEU A 425 -18.16 6.28 23.93
N ILE A 426 -18.53 6.46 22.65
CA ILE A 426 -19.95 6.66 22.29
C ILE A 426 -20.78 5.45 22.71
N ASN A 427 -20.34 4.22 22.37
CA ASN A 427 -21.08 3.02 22.71
C ASN A 427 -21.09 2.71 24.21
N LEU A 428 -20.03 3.10 24.94
CA LEU A 428 -19.98 2.96 26.41
C LEU A 428 -20.96 3.94 27.10
N VAL A 429 -20.89 5.22 26.74
CA VAL A 429 -21.69 6.28 27.38
C VAL A 429 -23.19 6.15 27.05
N THR A 430 -23.51 5.70 25.83
CA THR A 430 -24.91 5.48 25.43
C THR A 430 -25.51 4.16 25.94
N GLY A 431 -24.74 3.37 26.71
CA GLY A 431 -25.18 2.09 27.25
C GLY A 431 -25.26 0.94 26.24
N LYS A 432 -24.82 1.14 25.01
CA LYS A 432 -24.81 0.12 23.94
C LYS A 432 -23.68 -0.90 24.08
N ALA A 433 -22.81 -0.78 25.08
CA ALA A 433 -21.62 -1.62 25.26
C ALA A 433 -21.90 -3.13 25.25
N LYS A 434 -23.01 -3.56 25.87
CA LYS A 434 -23.43 -4.98 25.90
C LYS A 434 -24.03 -5.43 24.57
N GLU A 435 -24.82 -4.59 23.92
CA GLU A 435 -25.44 -4.85 22.63
C GLU A 435 -24.37 -5.00 21.54
N LYS A 436 -23.42 -4.07 21.47
CA LYS A 436 -22.31 -4.04 20.52
C LYS A 436 -21.17 -5.01 20.90
N LYS A 437 -21.25 -5.71 22.03
CA LYS A 437 -20.26 -6.68 22.52
C LYS A 437 -18.83 -6.13 22.43
N ILE A 438 -18.59 -4.94 23.02
CA ILE A 438 -17.27 -4.30 22.99
C ILE A 438 -16.23 -5.27 23.57
N SER A 439 -15.23 -5.62 22.78
CA SER A 439 -14.17 -6.53 23.18
C SER A 439 -13.26 -5.88 24.24
N PRO A 440 -12.65 -6.67 25.15
CA PRO A 440 -11.65 -6.15 26.10
C PRO A 440 -10.49 -5.42 25.39
N LEU A 441 -10.12 -5.89 24.20
CA LEU A 441 -9.09 -5.26 23.39
C LEU A 441 -9.42 -3.82 23.03
N MET A 442 -10.69 -3.51 22.68
CA MET A 442 -11.12 -2.16 22.33
C MET A 442 -10.95 -1.18 23.51
N TYR A 443 -11.21 -1.64 24.74
CA TYR A 443 -10.97 -0.81 25.93
C TYR A 443 -9.47 -0.54 26.14
N VAL A 444 -8.64 -1.59 26.00
CA VAL A 444 -7.17 -1.46 26.11
C VAL A 444 -6.65 -0.47 25.06
N LEU A 445 -7.06 -0.62 23.80
CA LEU A 445 -6.65 0.27 22.72
C LEU A 445 -7.10 1.72 22.96
N THR A 446 -8.33 1.92 23.43
CA THR A 446 -8.84 3.25 23.75
C THR A 446 -7.99 3.93 24.83
N VAL A 447 -7.66 3.19 25.89
CA VAL A 447 -6.78 3.72 26.95
C VAL A 447 -5.39 4.05 26.41
N LEU A 448 -4.79 3.15 25.61
CA LEU A 448 -3.46 3.38 25.02
C LEU A 448 -3.44 4.60 24.10
N PHE A 449 -4.46 4.79 23.26
CA PHE A 449 -4.55 5.97 22.38
C PHE A 449 -4.83 7.27 23.16
N ILE A 450 -5.62 7.23 24.23
CA ILE A 450 -5.79 8.41 25.11
C ILE A 450 -4.46 8.75 25.78
N LEU A 451 -3.74 7.75 26.31
CA LEU A 451 -2.43 7.97 26.91
C LEU A 451 -1.41 8.53 25.89
N LYS A 452 -1.47 8.09 24.63
CA LYS A 452 -0.69 8.70 23.55
C LYS A 452 -0.92 10.22 23.47
N TYR A 453 -2.17 10.69 23.48
CA TYR A 453 -2.47 12.13 23.39
C TYR A 453 -2.14 12.92 24.67
N VAL A 454 -2.04 12.27 25.80
CA VAL A 454 -1.69 12.94 27.09
C VAL A 454 -0.18 13.05 27.28
N PHE A 455 0.59 12.07 26.79
CA PHE A 455 2.02 11.95 27.09
C PHE A 455 2.94 12.14 25.88
N LEU A 456 2.41 12.15 24.68
CA LEU A 456 3.13 12.37 23.42
C LEU A 456 2.60 13.57 22.66
#